data_b0a1738cfd81565cf2327048b27852ed
#
_entry.id   b0a1738cfd81565cf2327048b27852ed
#
_cell.length_a   1.000
_cell.length_b   1.000
_cell.length_c   1.000
_cell.angle_alpha   90.00
_cell.angle_beta   90.00
_cell.angle_gamma   90.00
#
_symmetry.space_group_name_H-M   'P 1'
#
loop_
_entity.id
_entity.type
_entity.pdbx_description
1 polymer ?
#
loop_
_entity_poly.entity_id
_entity_poly.type
_entity_poly.pdbx_seq_one_letter_code
_entity_poly.pdbx_strand_id
1 'polypeptide(L)'
;MDLNPSYPGHLVPFLPFAKQTHSPKGKPSHNYTNMSNRYLIWGGEGWVAGHLSTLLKSQGKEVHSTTIRMENREAVLAELDRVQPTHVLNAAGVTGRPNVDWCEDNKEATIRSNVIGTLNLADCCFLRSIHCTVFATGCIYQYDEEHPMGGKGFKEEDKANFAGSFYSETKAHVEEVR
;
A
#
# COMPACT_ATOMS: atom_id res chain seq x y z
N MET A 1 20.47 -17.24 -41.52
CA MET A 1 20.40 -18.06 -40.30
C MET A 1 19.25 -17.53 -39.47
N ASP A 2 18.13 -18.23 -39.63
CA ASP A 2 16.87 -17.89 -38.97
C ASP A 2 16.91 -18.34 -37.50
N LEU A 3 16.54 -17.46 -36.60
CA LEU A 3 16.14 -17.83 -35.25
C LEU A 3 14.89 -17.02 -34.85
N ASN A 4 13.75 -17.64 -35.10
CA ASN A 4 12.47 -17.25 -34.50
C ASN A 4 12.11 -18.26 -33.43
N PRO A 5 11.85 -17.88 -32.18
CA PRO A 5 10.94 -18.60 -31.32
C PRO A 5 9.72 -17.76 -31.01
N SER A 6 8.61 -18.18 -31.59
CA SER A 6 7.23 -17.80 -31.25
C SER A 6 6.93 -18.11 -29.79
N TYR A 7 6.69 -17.03 -29.00
CA TYR A 7 5.99 -17.12 -27.71
C TYR A 7 4.49 -16.99 -27.94
N PRO A 8 3.67 -17.94 -27.53
CA PRO A 8 2.22 -17.75 -27.51
C PRO A 8 1.87 -16.82 -26.36
N GLY A 9 1.57 -15.57 -26.71
CA GLY A 9 1.06 -14.59 -25.77
C GLY A 9 -0.37 -14.94 -25.33
N HIS A 10 -0.55 -15.52 -24.18
CA HIS A 10 -1.82 -15.45 -23.47
C HIS A 10 -1.90 -14.09 -22.76
N LEU A 11 -2.52 -13.14 -23.44
CA LEU A 11 -3.01 -11.91 -22.83
C LEU A 11 -4.11 -12.30 -21.84
N VAL A 12 -3.79 -12.27 -20.56
CA VAL A 12 -4.80 -12.28 -19.49
C VAL A 12 -5.45 -10.90 -19.53
N PRO A 13 -6.78 -10.79 -19.74
CA PRO A 13 -7.42 -9.47 -19.78
C PRO A 13 -7.33 -8.82 -18.40
N PHE A 14 -6.73 -7.63 -18.34
CA PHE A 14 -6.82 -6.74 -17.21
C PHE A 14 -8.30 -6.35 -17.03
N LEU A 15 -8.93 -6.88 -16.01
CA LEU A 15 -10.26 -6.41 -15.60
C LEU A 15 -10.08 -5.08 -14.87
N PRO A 16 -10.81 -4.02 -15.25
CA PRO A 16 -10.78 -2.76 -14.53
C PRO A 16 -11.31 -2.96 -13.12
N PHE A 17 -10.67 -2.31 -12.14
CA PHE A 17 -11.15 -2.23 -10.76
C PHE A 17 -12.55 -1.58 -10.75
N ALA A 18 -13.58 -2.39 -10.84
CA ALA A 18 -14.97 -1.94 -10.74
C ALA A 18 -15.30 -1.75 -9.25
N LYS A 19 -15.83 -0.56 -8.91
CA LYS A 19 -16.59 -0.34 -7.67
C LYS A 19 -17.55 -1.51 -7.46
N GLN A 20 -17.29 -2.33 -6.47
CA GLN A 20 -18.22 -3.40 -6.10
C GLN A 20 -19.43 -2.79 -5.38
N THR A 21 -20.45 -2.41 -6.18
CA THR A 21 -21.81 -2.30 -5.70
C THR A 21 -22.58 -3.52 -6.20
N HIS A 22 -22.53 -4.62 -5.47
CA HIS A 22 -23.48 -5.71 -5.67
C HIS A 22 -23.89 -6.25 -4.31
N SER A 23 -25.15 -5.97 -3.98
CA SER A 23 -25.88 -6.67 -2.92
C SER A 23 -26.39 -8.00 -3.50
N PRO A 24 -25.94 -9.16 -3.04
CA PRO A 24 -26.54 -10.41 -3.45
C PRO A 24 -27.79 -10.66 -2.61
N LYS A 25 -28.93 -10.77 -3.30
CA LYS A 25 -30.14 -11.38 -2.73
C LYS A 25 -29.89 -12.88 -2.59
N GLY A 26 -29.85 -13.35 -1.36
CA GLY A 26 -29.78 -14.77 -1.05
C GLY A 26 -28.91 -14.99 0.19
N LYS A 27 -29.53 -15.09 1.36
CA LYS A 27 -28.84 -15.43 2.62
C LYS A 27 -28.46 -16.92 2.61
N PRO A 28 -27.20 -17.28 2.75
CA PRO A 28 -26.83 -18.40 3.58
C PRO A 28 -26.62 -17.85 5.00
N SER A 29 -27.28 -18.45 5.98
CA SER A 29 -27.02 -18.22 7.40
C SER A 29 -25.63 -18.77 7.73
N HIS A 30 -24.60 -17.99 7.49
CA HIS A 30 -23.31 -18.21 8.11
C HIS A 30 -23.29 -17.44 9.41
N ASN A 31 -23.18 -18.15 10.51
CA ASN A 31 -22.80 -17.60 11.80
C ASN A 31 -21.50 -16.82 11.61
N TYR A 32 -21.58 -15.50 11.45
CA TYR A 32 -20.47 -14.60 11.68
C TYR A 32 -20.17 -14.64 13.17
N THR A 33 -19.46 -15.66 13.61
CA THR A 33 -18.73 -15.59 14.89
C THR A 33 -17.89 -14.33 14.82
N ASN A 34 -18.00 -13.50 15.82
CA ASN A 34 -17.40 -12.20 16.05
C ASN A 34 -15.86 -12.32 15.90
N MET A 35 -15.34 -12.37 14.67
CA MET A 35 -13.91 -12.38 14.41
C MET A 35 -13.40 -10.99 14.73
N SER A 36 -12.74 -10.87 15.89
CA SER A 36 -12.08 -9.63 16.27
C SER A 36 -11.11 -9.21 15.17
N ASN A 37 -11.16 -7.94 14.74
CA ASN A 37 -10.24 -7.43 13.73
C ASN A 37 -8.81 -7.59 14.20
N ARG A 38 -8.00 -8.28 13.41
CA ARG A 38 -6.56 -8.50 13.61
C ARG A 38 -5.80 -7.62 12.64
N TYR A 39 -4.93 -6.78 13.17
CA TYR A 39 -4.15 -5.81 12.41
C TYR A 39 -2.70 -6.26 12.30
N LEU A 40 -2.14 -6.15 11.09
CA LEU A 40 -0.70 -6.33 10.85
C LEU A 40 -0.13 -5.03 10.28
N ILE A 41 0.82 -4.42 11.01
CA ILE A 41 1.45 -3.15 10.64
C ILE A 41 2.80 -3.45 10.00
N TRP A 42 2.96 -3.05 8.73
CA TRP A 42 4.23 -3.08 8.03
C TRP A 42 5.05 -1.84 8.34
N GLY A 43 6.38 -1.99 8.51
CA GLY A 43 7.26 -0.90 8.97
C GLY A 43 7.24 -0.72 10.49
N GLY A 44 7.15 -1.83 11.23
CA GLY A 44 6.88 -1.90 12.67
C GLY A 44 7.82 -1.11 13.59
N GLU A 45 9.03 -0.72 13.12
CA GLU A 45 9.97 0.14 13.86
C GLU A 45 9.83 1.63 13.51
N GLY A 46 8.94 1.98 12.58
CA GLY A 46 8.73 3.35 12.14
C GLY A 46 7.87 4.17 13.11
N TRP A 47 8.03 5.50 13.05
CA TRP A 47 7.26 6.44 13.88
C TRP A 47 5.74 6.30 13.70
N VAL A 48 5.26 6.26 12.44
CA VAL A 48 3.84 6.07 12.13
C VAL A 48 3.33 4.74 12.66
N ALA A 49 4.08 3.65 12.43
CA ALA A 49 3.73 2.31 12.92
C ALA A 49 3.60 2.26 14.44
N GLY A 50 4.49 2.94 15.18
CA GLY A 50 4.43 3.04 16.64
C GLY A 50 3.16 3.71 17.13
N HIS A 51 2.75 4.83 16.52
CA HIS A 51 1.51 5.52 16.86
C HIS A 51 0.27 4.67 16.54
N LEU A 52 0.22 4.04 15.38
CA LEU A 52 -0.86 3.14 14.99
C LEU A 52 -0.98 1.96 15.97
N SER A 53 0.14 1.34 16.32
CA SER A 53 0.16 0.22 17.29
C SER A 53 -0.38 0.64 18.64
N THR A 54 0.04 1.79 19.15
CA THR A 54 -0.42 2.33 20.44
C THR A 54 -1.92 2.62 20.40
N LEU A 55 -2.40 3.29 19.35
CA LEU A 55 -3.81 3.63 19.19
C LEU A 55 -4.69 2.37 19.13
N LEU A 56 -4.34 1.40 18.28
CA LEU A 56 -5.14 0.19 18.10
C LEU A 56 -5.16 -0.67 19.37
N LYS A 57 -4.03 -0.79 20.06
CA LYS A 57 -3.96 -1.51 21.35
C LYS A 57 -4.79 -0.83 22.43
N SER A 58 -4.82 0.51 22.49
CA SER A 58 -5.67 1.23 23.43
C SER A 58 -7.16 1.01 23.19
N GLN A 59 -7.53 0.64 21.96
CA GLN A 59 -8.90 0.26 21.56
C GLN A 59 -9.19 -1.25 21.74
N GLY A 60 -8.27 -1.99 22.38
CA GLY A 60 -8.43 -3.44 22.60
C GLY A 60 -8.32 -4.29 21.33
N LYS A 61 -7.68 -3.77 20.24
CA LYS A 61 -7.50 -4.52 19.00
C LYS A 61 -6.29 -5.45 19.10
N GLU A 62 -6.36 -6.59 18.40
CA GLU A 62 -5.22 -7.47 18.22
C GLU A 62 -4.27 -6.88 17.17
N VAL A 63 -3.03 -6.60 17.56
CA VAL A 63 -2.06 -5.86 16.72
C VAL A 63 -0.73 -6.61 16.68
N HIS A 64 -0.29 -6.91 15.47
CA HIS A 64 1.04 -7.43 15.14
C HIS A 64 1.81 -6.40 14.33
N SER A 65 3.14 -6.44 14.41
CA SER A 65 4.02 -5.58 13.61
C SER A 65 5.12 -6.41 12.98
N THR A 66 5.56 -5.99 11.79
CA THR A 66 6.63 -6.68 11.05
C THR A 66 7.58 -5.69 10.39
N THR A 67 8.84 -6.13 10.21
CA THR A 67 9.88 -5.39 9.48
C THR A 67 10.32 -6.13 8.21
N ILE A 68 9.58 -7.18 7.83
CA ILE A 68 9.84 -7.94 6.61
C ILE A 68 9.85 -7.00 5.40
N ARG A 69 10.84 -7.18 4.53
CA ARG A 69 10.98 -6.37 3.31
C ARG A 69 9.85 -6.70 2.34
N MET A 70 9.10 -5.67 1.95
CA MET A 70 7.90 -5.82 1.12
C MET A 70 8.19 -6.33 -0.30
N GLU A 71 9.40 -6.12 -0.80
CA GLU A 71 9.83 -6.62 -2.11
C GLU A 71 10.11 -8.14 -2.14
N ASN A 72 10.18 -8.79 -0.97
CA ASN A 72 10.31 -10.24 -0.87
C ASN A 72 8.92 -10.89 -0.79
N ARG A 73 8.39 -11.30 -1.95
CA ARG A 73 7.04 -11.86 -2.07
C ARG A 73 6.82 -13.11 -1.20
N GLU A 74 7.78 -14.01 -1.17
CA GLU A 74 7.65 -15.23 -0.38
C GLU A 74 7.56 -14.94 1.11
N ALA A 75 8.41 -14.04 1.61
CA ALA A 75 8.39 -13.64 3.01
C ALA A 75 7.10 -12.87 3.36
N VAL A 76 6.60 -12.02 2.45
CA VAL A 76 5.31 -11.33 2.63
C VAL A 76 4.18 -12.35 2.75
N LEU A 77 4.10 -13.32 1.83
CA LEU A 77 3.06 -14.34 1.83
C LEU A 77 3.13 -15.19 3.11
N ALA A 78 4.33 -15.62 3.51
CA ALA A 78 4.54 -16.41 4.73
C ALA A 78 4.08 -15.63 5.99
N GLU A 79 4.34 -14.32 6.06
CA GLU A 79 3.94 -13.49 7.17
C GLU A 79 2.42 -13.28 7.23
N LEU A 80 1.78 -13.07 6.08
CA LEU A 80 0.32 -12.99 5.99
C LEU A 80 -0.33 -14.32 6.43
N ASP A 81 0.24 -15.46 6.01
CA ASP A 81 -0.27 -16.78 6.38
C ASP A 81 -0.02 -17.10 7.87
N ARG A 82 1.08 -16.62 8.45
CA ARG A 82 1.41 -16.78 9.88
C ARG A 82 0.48 -15.96 10.78
N VAL A 83 0.24 -14.71 10.42
CA VAL A 83 -0.54 -13.77 11.24
C VAL A 83 -2.03 -13.89 10.95
N GLN A 84 -2.42 -14.21 9.72
CA GLN A 84 -3.81 -14.23 9.25
C GLN A 84 -4.57 -12.93 9.59
N PRO A 85 -4.04 -11.75 9.21
CA PRO A 85 -4.66 -10.49 9.54
C PRO A 85 -5.95 -10.28 8.75
N THR A 86 -6.89 -9.54 9.31
CA THR A 86 -8.05 -9.02 8.58
C THR A 86 -7.71 -7.68 7.90
N HIS A 87 -6.74 -6.95 8.46
CA HIS A 87 -6.31 -5.64 7.98
C HIS A 87 -4.78 -5.54 8.01
N VAL A 88 -4.22 -5.09 6.91
CA VAL A 88 -2.81 -4.71 6.79
C VAL A 88 -2.72 -3.19 6.72
N LEU A 89 -1.84 -2.61 7.53
CA LEU A 89 -1.54 -1.18 7.55
C LEU A 89 -0.08 -0.99 7.09
N ASN A 90 0.10 -0.53 5.86
CA ASN A 90 1.43 -0.31 5.32
C ASN A 90 1.95 1.09 5.69
N ALA A 91 2.70 1.18 6.78
CA ALA A 91 3.43 2.37 7.22
C ALA A 91 4.92 2.31 6.86
N ALA A 92 5.33 1.34 6.03
CA ALA A 92 6.71 1.22 5.56
C ALA A 92 6.96 2.13 4.36
N GLY A 93 8.17 2.65 4.28
CA GLY A 93 8.66 3.43 3.14
C GLY A 93 10.05 3.96 3.42
N VAL A 94 10.78 4.21 2.35
CA VAL A 94 12.10 4.85 2.41
C VAL A 94 11.90 6.35 2.17
N THR A 95 12.32 7.16 3.13
CA THR A 95 12.37 8.63 3.04
C THR A 95 13.80 9.15 3.04
N GLY A 96 14.78 8.27 3.33
CA GLY A 96 16.18 8.63 3.47
C GLY A 96 16.51 9.38 4.77
N ARG A 97 17.77 9.70 4.92
CA ARG A 97 18.30 10.54 6.01
C ARG A 97 19.37 11.47 5.44
N PRO A 98 19.40 12.75 5.80
CA PRO A 98 18.59 13.42 6.82
C PRO A 98 17.14 13.73 6.38
N ASN A 99 16.84 13.69 5.08
CA ASN A 99 15.56 14.04 4.48
C ASN A 99 15.34 13.26 3.18
N VAL A 100 14.27 13.59 2.41
CA VAL A 100 13.89 12.91 1.17
C VAL A 100 14.86 13.15 0.01
N ASP A 101 15.76 14.14 0.08
CA ASP A 101 16.77 14.39 -0.96
C ASP A 101 17.72 13.19 -1.13
N TRP A 102 17.90 12.39 -0.09
CA TRP A 102 18.60 11.11 -0.18
C TRP A 102 18.07 10.22 -1.32
N CYS A 103 16.79 10.30 -1.62
CA CYS A 103 16.15 9.50 -2.66
C CYS A 103 16.65 9.86 -4.07
N GLU A 104 17.15 11.09 -4.28
CA GLU A 104 17.71 11.51 -5.57
C GLU A 104 18.96 10.70 -5.94
N ASP A 105 19.80 10.40 -4.95
CA ASP A 105 21.04 9.65 -5.12
C ASP A 105 20.86 8.14 -4.94
N ASN A 106 19.71 7.70 -4.42
CA ASN A 106 19.42 6.30 -4.08
C ASN A 106 18.14 5.79 -4.76
N LYS A 107 18.02 6.05 -6.06
CA LYS A 107 16.79 5.80 -6.85
C LYS A 107 16.39 4.33 -6.86
N GLU A 108 17.33 3.41 -7.02
CA GLU A 108 17.03 1.98 -7.01
C GLU A 108 16.40 1.54 -5.67
N ALA A 109 17.02 1.89 -4.56
CA ALA A 109 16.51 1.55 -3.23
C ALA A 109 15.12 2.16 -2.98
N THR A 110 14.91 3.39 -3.46
CA THR A 110 13.64 4.10 -3.34
C THR A 110 12.54 3.42 -4.16
N ILE A 111 12.78 3.08 -5.43
CA ILE A 111 11.82 2.36 -6.28
C ILE A 111 11.52 0.98 -5.68
N ARG A 112 12.54 0.22 -5.30
CA ARG A 112 12.35 -1.12 -4.74
C ARG A 112 11.46 -1.11 -3.51
N SER A 113 11.69 -0.18 -2.58
CA SER A 113 10.91 -0.11 -1.35
C SER A 113 9.54 0.55 -1.56
N ASN A 114 9.51 1.77 -2.15
CA ASN A 114 8.29 2.58 -2.17
C ASN A 114 7.30 2.17 -3.26
N VAL A 115 7.78 1.65 -4.39
CA VAL A 115 6.92 1.25 -5.51
C VAL A 115 6.75 -0.26 -5.52
N ILE A 116 7.82 -1.01 -5.83
CA ILE A 116 7.75 -2.47 -6.01
C ILE A 116 7.26 -3.15 -4.73
N GLY A 117 7.83 -2.79 -3.59
CA GLY A 117 7.44 -3.37 -2.31
C GLY A 117 5.99 -3.07 -1.94
N THR A 118 5.54 -1.83 -2.10
CA THR A 118 4.15 -1.45 -1.79
C THR A 118 3.15 -2.17 -2.68
N LEU A 119 3.40 -2.22 -4.00
CA LEU A 119 2.53 -2.92 -4.94
C LEU A 119 2.52 -4.44 -4.70
N ASN A 120 3.68 -5.03 -4.40
CA ASN A 120 3.77 -6.45 -4.05
C ASN A 120 2.98 -6.78 -2.78
N LEU A 121 3.08 -5.96 -1.74
CA LEU A 121 2.30 -6.15 -0.52
C LEU A 121 0.80 -6.03 -0.79
N ALA A 122 0.37 -5.01 -1.55
CA ALA A 122 -1.03 -4.82 -1.92
C ALA A 122 -1.58 -6.01 -2.71
N ASP A 123 -0.83 -6.53 -3.69
CA ASP A 123 -1.20 -7.71 -4.47
C ASP A 123 -1.28 -8.98 -3.61
N CYS A 124 -0.32 -9.19 -2.70
CA CYS A 124 -0.37 -10.31 -1.75
C CYS A 124 -1.59 -10.25 -0.83
N CYS A 125 -1.98 -9.05 -0.39
CA CYS A 125 -3.18 -8.84 0.40
C CYS A 125 -4.44 -9.10 -0.43
N PHE A 126 -4.49 -8.63 -1.68
CA PHE A 126 -5.60 -8.85 -2.60
C PHE A 126 -5.84 -10.35 -2.83
N LEU A 127 -4.80 -11.15 -3.11
CA LEU A 127 -4.89 -12.60 -3.30
C LEU A 127 -5.45 -13.34 -2.08
N ARG A 128 -5.40 -12.75 -0.89
CA ARG A 128 -5.89 -13.32 0.36
C ARG A 128 -7.17 -12.65 0.88
N SER A 129 -7.74 -11.75 0.10
CA SER A 129 -8.93 -10.97 0.49
C SER A 129 -8.72 -10.20 1.81
N ILE A 130 -7.51 -9.71 2.05
CA ILE A 130 -7.13 -8.91 3.22
C ILE A 130 -7.24 -7.43 2.84
N HIS A 131 -7.89 -6.64 3.69
CA HIS A 131 -7.93 -5.18 3.51
C HIS A 131 -6.52 -4.59 3.71
N CYS A 132 -6.03 -3.84 2.72
CA CYS A 132 -4.72 -3.19 2.78
C CYS A 132 -4.88 -1.67 2.71
N THR A 133 -4.42 -0.98 3.76
CA THR A 133 -4.32 0.49 3.80
C THR A 133 -2.87 0.90 3.62
N VAL A 134 -2.59 1.77 2.67
CA VAL A 134 -1.26 2.33 2.43
C VAL A 134 -1.20 3.76 2.95
N PHE A 135 -0.28 4.03 3.87
CA PHE A 135 -0.01 5.40 4.31
C PHE A 135 0.87 6.09 3.27
N ALA A 136 0.27 7.00 2.54
CA ALA A 136 0.89 7.77 1.47
C ALA A 136 1.62 9.01 2.03
N THR A 137 1.61 10.12 1.33
CA THR A 137 2.29 11.35 1.74
C THR A 137 1.62 12.57 1.14
N GLY A 138 1.59 13.68 1.89
CA GLY A 138 1.20 14.99 1.35
C GLY A 138 2.26 15.62 0.43
N CYS A 139 3.48 15.05 0.36
CA CYS A 139 4.55 15.57 -0.50
C CYS A 139 4.30 15.38 -2.01
N ILE A 140 3.19 14.76 -2.39
CA ILE A 140 2.74 14.64 -3.79
C ILE A 140 1.87 15.82 -4.22
N TYR A 141 1.61 16.77 -3.34
CA TYR A 141 0.79 17.94 -3.58
C TYR A 141 1.56 19.25 -3.39
N GLN A 142 1.22 20.25 -4.19
CA GLN A 142 1.59 21.62 -3.99
C GLN A 142 0.35 22.51 -4.08
N TYR A 143 0.35 23.62 -3.34
CA TYR A 143 -0.75 24.58 -3.40
C TYR A 143 -0.90 25.14 -4.82
N ASP A 144 -2.15 25.30 -5.26
CA ASP A 144 -2.55 25.85 -6.55
C ASP A 144 -3.79 26.75 -6.41
N GLU A 145 -4.36 27.17 -7.52
CA GLU A 145 -5.55 28.04 -7.52
C GLU A 145 -6.78 27.36 -6.93
N GLU A 146 -6.94 26.04 -7.11
CA GLU A 146 -8.05 25.28 -6.55
C GLU A 146 -7.84 24.94 -5.07
N HIS A 147 -6.58 24.81 -4.66
CA HIS A 147 -6.16 24.44 -3.31
C HIS A 147 -5.16 25.48 -2.77
N PRO A 148 -5.61 26.71 -2.50
CA PRO A 148 -4.73 27.75 -1.97
C PRO A 148 -4.31 27.46 -0.52
N MET A 149 -3.16 28.00 -0.12
CA MET A 149 -2.69 27.89 1.26
C MET A 149 -3.74 28.44 2.23
N GLY A 150 -4.06 27.63 3.26
CA GLY A 150 -5.14 27.96 4.22
C GLY A 150 -6.56 27.69 3.71
N GLY A 151 -6.69 27.18 2.50
CA GLY A 151 -7.97 26.79 1.90
C GLY A 151 -8.45 25.38 2.25
N LYS A 152 -9.17 24.74 1.33
CA LYS A 152 -9.81 23.41 1.55
C LYS A 152 -8.84 22.23 1.70
N GLY A 153 -7.56 22.40 1.35
CA GLY A 153 -6.58 21.30 1.36
C GLY A 153 -6.86 20.23 0.27
N PHE A 154 -6.03 19.17 0.27
CA PHE A 154 -6.15 18.05 -0.64
C PHE A 154 -6.79 16.84 0.06
N LYS A 155 -7.42 15.97 -0.72
CA LYS A 155 -8.00 14.70 -0.31
C LYS A 155 -7.35 13.55 -1.07
N GLU A 156 -7.63 12.32 -0.66
CA GLU A 156 -7.11 11.11 -1.27
C GLU A 156 -7.64 10.86 -2.71
N GLU A 157 -8.71 11.53 -3.10
CA GLU A 157 -9.26 11.48 -4.47
C GLU A 157 -8.64 12.52 -5.40
N ASP A 158 -7.95 13.51 -4.86
CA ASP A 158 -7.33 14.56 -5.66
C ASP A 158 -6.09 14.01 -6.38
N LYS A 159 -5.89 14.44 -7.61
CA LYS A 159 -4.74 14.01 -8.40
C LYS A 159 -3.46 14.65 -7.87
N ALA A 160 -2.40 13.83 -7.71
CA ALA A 160 -1.07 14.35 -7.40
C ALA A 160 -0.64 15.41 -8.43
N ASN A 161 -0.16 16.57 -7.95
CA ASN A 161 0.22 17.71 -8.79
C ASN A 161 1.65 18.22 -8.52
N PHE A 162 2.47 17.47 -7.76
CA PHE A 162 3.85 17.81 -7.47
C PHE A 162 4.81 16.66 -7.78
N ALA A 163 5.78 16.93 -8.64
CA ALA A 163 6.84 16.01 -9.06
C ALA A 163 8.25 16.61 -8.82
N GLY A 164 8.39 17.47 -7.82
CA GLY A 164 9.64 18.20 -7.53
C GLY A 164 10.70 17.38 -6.81
N SER A 165 10.45 16.10 -6.49
CA SER A 165 11.45 15.18 -5.95
C SER A 165 11.17 13.76 -6.40
N PHE A 166 12.23 12.97 -6.51
CA PHE A 166 12.11 11.55 -6.87
C PHE A 166 11.28 10.76 -5.84
N TYR A 167 11.36 11.15 -4.56
CA TYR A 167 10.48 10.60 -3.53
C TYR A 167 9.00 10.83 -3.86
N SER A 168 8.63 12.08 -4.17
CA SER A 168 7.25 12.45 -4.51
C SER A 168 6.75 11.73 -5.76
N GLU A 169 7.57 11.65 -6.81
CA GLU A 169 7.26 10.90 -8.03
C GLU A 169 6.95 9.44 -7.74
N THR A 170 7.81 8.76 -6.97
CA THR A 170 7.61 7.34 -6.64
C THR A 170 6.37 7.09 -5.81
N LYS A 171 6.01 8.01 -4.92
CA LYS A 171 4.78 7.91 -4.12
C LYS A 171 3.53 8.21 -4.96
N ALA A 172 3.59 9.20 -5.85
CA ALA A 172 2.50 9.51 -6.78
C ALA A 172 2.19 8.35 -7.73
N HIS A 173 3.22 7.66 -8.25
CA HIS A 173 3.01 6.47 -9.11
C HIS A 173 2.24 5.35 -8.41
N VAL A 174 2.46 5.14 -7.11
CA VAL A 174 1.69 4.15 -6.34
C VAL A 174 0.24 4.60 -6.17
N GLU A 175 -0.02 5.90 -6.03
CA GLU A 175 -1.37 6.46 -5.96
C GLU A 175 -2.16 6.21 -7.26
N GLU A 176 -1.52 6.36 -8.42
CA GLU A 176 -2.17 6.22 -9.73
C GLU A 176 -2.56 4.77 -10.08
N VAL A 177 -1.93 3.77 -9.48
CA VAL A 177 -2.18 2.34 -9.79
C VAL A 177 -3.02 1.62 -8.74
N ARG A 178 -3.60 2.35 -7.77
CA ARG A 178 -4.49 1.81 -6.72
C ARG A 178 -5.89 1.52 -7.23
#